data_a3ba96f1cecce9efe065b3be2c52c5f1
#
_entry.id   a3ba96f1cecce9efe065b3be2c52c5f1
#
_cell.length_a   1.000
_cell.length_b   1.000
_cell.length_c   1.000
_cell.angle_alpha   90.00
_cell.angle_beta   90.00
_cell.angle_gamma   90.00
#
_symmetry.space_group_name_H-M   'P 1'
#
loop_
_entity.id
_entity.type
_entity.pdbx_description
1 polymer ?
#
loop_
_entity_poly.entity_id
_entity_poly.type
_entity_poly.pdbx_seq_one_letter_code
_entity_poly.pdbx_strand_id
1 'polypeptide(L)'
;MNKLISISGPTAVGKTKFSIDLAKKINCEIISFDSRQFYREMSIGTAVPKKNELIQVKHHFIQHKSIHDYYNINQFSIDAKKLINELFKKNKYIILVGGSFLYLKSIIYGINNVPEIPSEVRHALNTEFDNKGIDYLRKLLKELDPKYYDLSLIH
;
A
#
# COMPACT_ATOMS: atom_id res chain seq x y z
N MET A 1 8.07 18.77 -17.98
CA MET A 1 8.29 18.25 -16.62
C MET A 1 7.05 17.44 -16.21
N ASN A 2 7.21 16.18 -15.83
CA ASN A 2 6.14 15.32 -15.37
C ASN A 2 5.75 15.66 -13.92
N LYS A 3 4.47 15.55 -13.59
CA LYS A 3 3.96 15.91 -12.26
C LYS A 3 3.11 14.78 -11.67
N LEU A 4 3.41 14.43 -10.43
CA LEU A 4 2.64 13.50 -9.62
C LEU A 4 1.81 14.30 -8.61
N ILE A 5 0.49 14.11 -8.62
CA ILE A 5 -0.46 14.82 -7.76
C ILE A 5 -1.02 13.83 -6.76
N SER A 6 -0.88 14.06 -5.47
CA SER A 6 -1.46 13.18 -4.46
C SER A 6 -2.69 13.78 -3.79
N ILE A 7 -3.74 12.99 -3.68
CA ILE A 7 -5.00 13.31 -3.00
C ILE A 7 -5.17 12.31 -1.86
N SER A 8 -4.92 12.77 -0.65
CA SER A 8 -5.03 11.98 0.57
C SER A 8 -6.06 12.55 1.53
N GLY A 9 -6.55 11.72 2.44
CA GLY A 9 -7.51 12.13 3.46
C GLY A 9 -8.36 10.96 3.97
N PRO A 10 -9.21 11.19 4.98
CA PRO A 10 -10.05 10.15 5.58
C PRO A 10 -11.05 9.56 4.57
N THR A 11 -11.57 8.37 4.88
CA THR A 11 -12.60 7.73 4.08
C THR A 11 -13.87 8.59 4.05
N ALA A 12 -14.64 8.53 2.95
CA ALA A 12 -15.89 9.24 2.73
C ALA A 12 -15.82 10.78 2.60
N VAL A 13 -14.64 11.38 2.56
CA VAL A 13 -14.48 12.85 2.39
C VAL A 13 -14.66 13.35 0.94
N GLY A 14 -14.95 12.42 -0.01
CA GLY A 14 -15.17 12.78 -1.42
C GLY A 14 -13.93 12.69 -2.33
N LYS A 15 -12.83 12.08 -1.87
CA LYS A 15 -11.59 11.91 -2.68
C LYS A 15 -11.83 11.32 -4.05
N THR A 16 -12.65 10.27 -4.15
CA THR A 16 -12.93 9.57 -5.42
C THR A 16 -13.55 10.51 -6.45
N LYS A 17 -14.61 11.22 -6.08
CA LYS A 17 -15.25 12.18 -6.99
C LYS A 17 -14.28 13.26 -7.42
N PHE A 18 -13.59 13.88 -6.46
CA PHE A 18 -12.62 14.94 -6.74
C PHE A 18 -11.48 14.46 -7.65
N SER A 19 -10.94 13.26 -7.41
CA SER A 19 -9.87 12.71 -8.23
C SER A 19 -10.31 12.43 -9.67
N ILE A 20 -11.54 11.94 -9.86
CA ILE A 20 -12.12 11.68 -11.19
C ILE A 20 -12.33 13.00 -11.94
N ASP A 21 -12.94 14.00 -11.30
CA ASP A 21 -13.20 15.30 -11.91
C ASP A 21 -11.87 15.99 -12.32
N LEU A 22 -10.85 15.93 -11.46
CA LEU A 22 -9.52 16.43 -11.76
C LEU A 22 -8.85 15.66 -12.90
N ALA A 23 -8.90 14.32 -12.86
CA ALA A 23 -8.29 13.46 -13.86
C ALA A 23 -8.86 13.70 -15.26
N LYS A 24 -10.17 13.88 -15.37
CA LYS A 24 -10.82 14.27 -16.63
C LYS A 24 -10.34 15.63 -17.13
N LYS A 25 -10.23 16.59 -16.22
CA LYS A 25 -9.84 17.97 -16.57
C LYS A 25 -8.41 18.06 -17.09
N ILE A 26 -7.49 17.26 -16.53
CA ILE A 26 -6.08 17.27 -16.93
C ILE A 26 -5.67 16.07 -17.79
N ASN A 27 -6.64 15.25 -18.21
CA ASN A 27 -6.49 14.06 -19.05
C ASN A 27 -5.39 13.11 -18.55
N CYS A 28 -5.60 12.50 -17.39
CA CYS A 28 -4.65 11.57 -16.80
C CYS A 28 -5.33 10.36 -16.14
N GLU A 29 -4.52 9.37 -15.78
CA GLU A 29 -4.98 8.15 -15.09
C GLU A 29 -4.77 8.28 -13.57
N ILE A 30 -5.49 7.46 -12.82
CA ILE A 30 -5.49 7.45 -11.35
C ILE A 30 -4.82 6.17 -10.84
N ILE A 31 -3.95 6.31 -9.86
CA ILE A 31 -3.34 5.21 -9.10
C ILE A 31 -3.89 5.24 -7.67
N SER A 32 -4.55 4.17 -7.24
CA SER A 32 -4.97 4.02 -5.84
C SER A 32 -3.78 3.59 -4.98
N PHE A 33 -3.61 4.23 -3.83
CA PHE A 33 -2.71 3.77 -2.75
C PHE A 33 -3.48 3.39 -1.48
N ASP A 34 -4.74 3.01 -1.62
CA ASP A 34 -5.54 2.50 -0.50
C ASP A 34 -5.37 0.98 -0.41
N SER A 35 -4.65 0.52 0.62
CA SER A 35 -4.28 -0.89 0.79
C SER A 35 -5.47 -1.85 0.87
N ARG A 36 -6.63 -1.37 1.32
CA ARG A 36 -7.85 -2.20 1.40
C ARG A 36 -8.53 -2.36 0.05
N GLN A 37 -8.36 -1.40 -0.85
CA GLN A 37 -8.97 -1.44 -2.19
C GLN A 37 -8.23 -2.35 -3.16
N PHE A 38 -7.07 -2.90 -2.80
CA PHE A 38 -6.31 -3.82 -3.64
C PHE A 38 -7.02 -5.16 -3.84
N TYR A 39 -7.81 -5.60 -2.85
CA TYR A 39 -8.33 -6.95 -2.80
C TYR A 39 -9.75 -7.06 -3.32
N ARG A 40 -9.97 -8.05 -4.22
CA ARG A 40 -11.28 -8.30 -4.86
C ARG A 40 -12.36 -8.65 -3.86
N GLU A 41 -12.02 -9.38 -2.82
CA GLU A 41 -12.93 -9.87 -1.79
C GLU A 41 -13.32 -8.78 -0.78
N MET A 42 -12.59 -7.67 -0.72
CA MET A 42 -12.80 -6.58 0.23
C MET A 42 -13.57 -5.42 -0.39
N SER A 43 -14.75 -5.66 -0.94
CA SER A 43 -15.56 -4.61 -1.58
C SER A 43 -16.48 -3.86 -0.63
N ILE A 44 -16.85 -4.46 0.51
CA ILE A 44 -17.73 -3.85 1.52
C ILE A 44 -16.88 -3.15 2.59
N GLY A 45 -17.25 -1.90 2.93
CA GLY A 45 -16.56 -1.13 3.98
C GLY A 45 -15.20 -0.53 3.58
N THR A 46 -14.76 -0.70 2.34
CA THR A 46 -13.45 -0.23 1.84
C THR A 46 -13.56 0.97 0.90
N ALA A 47 -14.77 1.47 0.67
CA ALA A 47 -15.05 2.59 -0.23
C ALA A 47 -14.42 2.43 -1.63
N VAL A 48 -14.43 1.21 -2.17
CA VAL A 48 -14.02 0.93 -3.54
C VAL A 48 -14.88 1.77 -4.50
N PRO A 49 -14.29 2.44 -5.50
CA PRO A 49 -15.04 3.19 -6.49
C PRO A 49 -16.06 2.31 -7.21
N LYS A 50 -17.24 2.85 -7.45
CA LYS A 50 -18.33 2.15 -8.14
C LYS A 50 -17.97 1.91 -9.61
N LYS A 51 -18.63 0.94 -10.25
CA LYS A 51 -18.41 0.63 -11.68
C LYS A 51 -18.58 1.85 -12.58
N ASN A 52 -19.60 2.68 -12.33
CA ASN A 52 -19.85 3.92 -13.08
C ASN A 52 -18.77 5.00 -12.85
N GLU A 53 -18.01 4.94 -11.78
CA GLU A 53 -16.86 5.81 -11.49
C GLU A 53 -15.61 5.29 -12.21
N LEU A 54 -15.36 3.97 -12.14
CA LEU A 54 -14.21 3.32 -12.78
C LEU A 54 -14.23 3.43 -14.32
N ILE A 55 -15.42 3.46 -14.95
CA ILE A 55 -15.55 3.64 -16.40
C ILE A 55 -15.14 5.05 -16.84
N GLN A 56 -15.28 6.05 -15.98
CA GLN A 56 -15.05 7.45 -16.34
C GLN A 56 -13.57 7.79 -16.51
N VAL A 57 -12.71 7.17 -15.69
CA VAL A 57 -11.26 7.35 -15.71
C VAL A 57 -10.62 6.02 -15.33
N LYS A 58 -9.53 5.69 -15.98
CA LYS A 58 -8.80 4.46 -15.67
C LYS A 58 -8.14 4.57 -14.30
N HIS A 59 -8.48 3.61 -13.43
CA HIS A 59 -7.89 3.44 -12.11
C HIS A 59 -6.98 2.21 -12.09
N HIS A 60 -5.87 2.35 -11.39
CA HIS A 60 -4.92 1.26 -11.15
C HIS A 60 -4.91 0.88 -9.68
N PHE A 61 -4.54 -0.35 -9.38
CA PHE A 61 -4.48 -0.94 -8.04
C PHE A 61 -5.85 -0.96 -7.33
N ILE A 62 -6.93 -1.12 -8.10
CA ILE A 62 -8.26 -1.40 -7.57
C ILE A 62 -8.57 -2.87 -7.85
N GLN A 63 -8.86 -3.64 -6.81
CA GLN A 63 -9.30 -5.06 -6.87
C GLN A 63 -8.44 -5.95 -7.79
N HIS A 64 -7.13 -5.71 -7.81
CA HIS A 64 -6.18 -6.41 -8.68
C HIS A 64 -5.51 -7.62 -8.02
N LYS A 65 -5.72 -7.80 -6.70
CA LYS A 65 -5.20 -8.90 -5.88
C LYS A 65 -6.32 -9.69 -5.22
N SER A 66 -6.00 -10.91 -4.75
CA SER A 66 -6.81 -11.67 -3.79
C SER A 66 -6.25 -11.50 -2.39
N ILE A 67 -7.10 -11.66 -1.36
CA ILE A 67 -6.65 -11.71 0.05
C ILE A 67 -5.69 -12.88 0.32
N HIS A 68 -5.66 -13.88 -0.56
CA HIS A 68 -4.73 -15.02 -0.48
C HIS A 68 -3.37 -14.73 -1.14
N ASP A 69 -3.26 -13.62 -1.89
CA ASP A 69 -2.01 -13.21 -2.52
C ASP A 69 -1.08 -12.57 -1.46
N TYR A 70 0.17 -12.98 -1.45
CA TYR A 70 1.18 -12.26 -0.67
C TYR A 70 1.49 -10.94 -1.37
N TYR A 71 0.95 -9.85 -0.82
CA TYR A 71 1.15 -8.51 -1.37
C TYR A 71 1.38 -7.51 -0.25
N ASN A 72 2.60 -7.05 -0.13
CA ASN A 72 3.02 -6.13 0.91
C ASN A 72 3.37 -4.74 0.35
N ILE A 73 3.71 -3.82 1.24
CA ILE A 73 4.05 -2.45 0.88
C ILE A 73 5.29 -2.34 -0.03
N ASN A 74 6.25 -3.25 0.11
CA ASN A 74 7.46 -3.26 -0.74
C ASN A 74 7.09 -3.62 -2.18
N GLN A 75 6.31 -4.70 -2.38
CA GLN A 75 5.83 -5.09 -3.70
C GLN A 75 4.97 -4.00 -4.33
N PHE A 76 4.05 -3.40 -3.54
CA PHE A 76 3.28 -2.27 -4.02
C PHE A 76 4.17 -1.10 -4.47
N SER A 77 5.18 -0.74 -3.69
CA SER A 77 6.10 0.35 -4.03
C SER A 77 6.84 0.10 -5.35
N ILE A 78 7.29 -1.13 -5.56
CA ILE A 78 7.96 -1.54 -6.81
C ILE A 78 6.98 -1.45 -7.99
N ASP A 79 5.81 -2.06 -7.86
CA ASP A 79 4.78 -2.08 -8.91
C ASP A 79 4.29 -0.67 -9.24
N ALA A 80 4.04 0.16 -8.21
CA ALA A 80 3.59 1.53 -8.39
C ALA A 80 4.63 2.40 -9.10
N LYS A 81 5.91 2.30 -8.72
CA LYS A 81 7.00 3.04 -9.39
C LYS A 81 7.17 2.62 -10.84
N LYS A 82 7.10 1.32 -11.12
CA LYS A 82 7.14 0.80 -12.49
C LYS A 82 5.99 1.38 -13.32
N LEU A 83 4.77 1.31 -12.81
CA LEU A 83 3.59 1.84 -13.48
C LEU A 83 3.68 3.36 -13.69
N ILE A 84 4.12 4.13 -12.70
CA ILE A 84 4.32 5.58 -12.79
C ILE A 84 5.28 5.91 -13.94
N ASN A 85 6.41 5.19 -14.04
CA ASN A 85 7.37 5.39 -15.12
C ASN A 85 6.79 5.08 -16.50
N GLU A 86 5.94 4.05 -16.60
CA GLU A 86 5.24 3.70 -17.84
C GLU A 86 4.20 4.77 -18.23
N LEU A 87 3.41 5.23 -17.26
CA LEU A 87 2.39 6.24 -17.49
C LEU A 87 2.98 7.60 -17.86
N PHE A 88 4.11 7.98 -17.29
CA PHE A 88 4.79 9.24 -17.64
C PHE A 88 5.36 9.29 -19.06
N LYS A 89 5.43 8.16 -19.76
CA LYS A 89 5.75 8.14 -21.19
C LYS A 89 4.59 8.67 -22.06
N LYS A 90 3.37 8.64 -21.53
CA LYS A 90 2.13 9.00 -22.24
C LYS A 90 1.41 10.20 -21.63
N ASN A 91 1.56 10.42 -20.33
CA ASN A 91 0.82 11.41 -19.56
C ASN A 91 1.79 12.40 -18.90
N LYS A 92 1.48 13.68 -18.94
CA LYS A 92 2.22 14.72 -18.21
C LYS A 92 1.90 14.71 -16.71
N TYR A 93 0.70 14.24 -16.36
CA TYR A 93 0.18 14.22 -15.00
C TYR A 93 -0.25 12.79 -14.63
N ILE A 94 -0.10 12.42 -13.37
CA ILE A 94 -0.65 11.21 -12.76
C ILE A 94 -1.23 11.60 -11.41
N ILE A 95 -2.41 11.07 -11.07
CA ILE A 95 -3.02 11.29 -9.77
C ILE A 95 -2.83 10.04 -8.91
N LEU A 96 -2.33 10.24 -7.69
CA LEU A 96 -2.34 9.25 -6.62
C LEU A 96 -3.52 9.55 -5.71
N VAL A 97 -4.38 8.57 -5.39
CA VAL A 97 -5.51 8.75 -4.48
C VAL A 97 -5.58 7.61 -3.45
N GLY A 98 -5.83 7.94 -2.18
CA GLY A 98 -5.99 6.91 -1.15
C GLY A 98 -5.98 7.44 0.28
N GLY A 99 -6.16 6.51 1.23
CA GLY A 99 -6.13 6.76 2.66
C GLY A 99 -4.91 6.18 3.39
N SER A 100 -4.15 5.29 2.74
CA SER A 100 -3.03 4.56 3.34
C SER A 100 -1.73 5.34 3.22
N PHE A 101 -1.51 6.29 4.14
CA PHE A 101 -0.38 7.22 4.08
C PHE A 101 1.00 6.53 4.01
N LEU A 102 1.16 5.37 4.66
CA LEU A 102 2.40 4.60 4.59
C LEU A 102 2.70 4.14 3.14
N TYR A 103 1.67 3.77 2.38
CA TYR A 103 1.79 3.39 0.98
C TYR A 103 2.14 4.59 0.09
N LEU A 104 1.58 5.76 0.37
CA LEU A 104 2.00 7.01 -0.29
C LEU A 104 3.47 7.32 -0.03
N LYS A 105 3.90 7.26 1.23
CA LYS A 105 5.32 7.47 1.60
C LYS A 105 6.25 6.50 0.85
N SER A 106 5.86 5.25 0.69
CA SER A 106 6.67 4.25 -0.01
C SER A 106 6.90 4.58 -1.48
N ILE A 107 5.94 5.24 -2.13
CA ILE A 107 6.09 5.71 -3.51
C ILE A 107 7.05 6.92 -3.56
N ILE A 108 6.85 7.90 -2.69
CA ILE A 108 7.54 9.21 -2.76
C ILE A 108 8.98 9.09 -2.26
N TYR A 109 9.17 8.47 -1.10
CA TYR A 109 10.47 8.42 -0.42
C TYR A 109 11.18 7.07 -0.55
N GLY A 110 10.45 6.05 -1.05
CA GLY A 110 10.92 4.68 -1.01
C GLY A 110 10.65 4.03 0.35
N ILE A 111 11.01 2.76 0.44
CA ILE A 111 11.08 2.00 1.69
C ILE A 111 12.56 1.80 1.96
N ASN A 112 12.98 1.99 3.20
CA ASN A 112 14.32 1.60 3.62
C ASN A 112 14.57 0.16 3.16
N ASN A 113 15.78 -0.13 2.72
CA ASN A 113 16.18 -1.47 2.31
C ASN A 113 16.02 -2.44 3.49
N VAL A 114 14.79 -2.92 3.68
CA VAL A 114 14.55 -4.08 4.53
C VAL A 114 14.97 -5.28 3.70
N PRO A 115 15.95 -6.06 4.16
CA PRO A 115 16.39 -7.25 3.44
C PRO A 115 15.19 -8.19 3.24
N GLU A 116 15.14 -8.87 2.09
CA GLU A 116 14.16 -9.94 1.91
C GLU A 116 14.45 -11.03 2.94
N ILE A 117 13.46 -11.26 3.81
CA ILE A 117 13.55 -12.30 4.82
C ILE A 117 12.96 -13.57 4.21
N PRO A 118 13.73 -14.66 4.12
CA PRO A 118 13.22 -15.94 3.64
C PRO A 118 11.98 -16.37 4.41
N SER A 119 11.02 -16.98 3.71
CA SER A 119 9.75 -17.45 4.29
C SER A 119 9.98 -18.45 5.44
N GLU A 120 11.06 -19.23 5.34
CA GLU A 120 11.47 -20.23 6.32
C GLU A 120 11.75 -19.61 7.70
N VAL A 121 12.34 -18.41 7.74
CA VAL A 121 12.61 -17.68 9.00
C VAL A 121 11.29 -17.33 9.69
N ARG A 122 10.34 -16.80 8.94
CA ARG A 122 8.99 -16.47 9.47
C ARG A 122 8.28 -17.74 9.94
N HIS A 123 8.34 -18.81 9.16
CA HIS A 123 7.70 -20.08 9.52
C HIS A 123 8.32 -20.67 10.80
N ALA A 124 9.65 -20.64 10.94
CA ALA A 124 10.34 -21.07 12.16
C ALA A 124 9.91 -20.25 13.37
N LEU A 125 9.85 -18.92 13.26
CA LEU A 125 9.39 -18.05 14.35
C LEU A 125 7.92 -18.29 14.73
N ASN A 126 7.05 -18.54 13.76
CA ASN A 126 5.66 -18.89 14.03
C ASN A 126 5.54 -20.24 14.76
N THR A 127 6.32 -21.25 14.34
CA THR A 127 6.36 -22.55 15.02
C THR A 127 6.85 -22.41 16.47
N GLU A 128 7.87 -21.58 16.69
CA GLU A 128 8.36 -21.29 18.06
C GLU A 128 7.32 -20.54 18.89
N PHE A 129 6.58 -19.60 18.27
CA PHE A 129 5.48 -18.91 18.93
C PHE A 129 4.35 -19.87 19.33
N ASP A 130 3.95 -20.76 18.43
CA ASP A 130 2.88 -21.76 18.69
C ASP A 130 3.28 -22.71 19.81
N ASN A 131 4.56 -23.08 19.90
CA ASN A 131 5.06 -24.01 20.90
C ASN A 131 5.37 -23.37 22.25
N LYS A 132 5.89 -22.13 22.26
CA LYS A 132 6.49 -21.51 23.46
C LYS A 132 5.83 -20.19 23.86
N GLY A 133 4.90 -19.69 23.04
CA GLY A 133 4.15 -18.45 23.28
C GLY A 133 4.97 -17.18 23.07
N ILE A 134 4.33 -16.04 23.34
CA ILE A 134 4.88 -14.71 23.06
C ILE A 134 6.11 -14.36 23.93
N ASP A 135 6.18 -14.89 25.14
CA ASP A 135 7.28 -14.55 26.06
C ASP A 135 8.63 -15.10 25.59
N TYR A 136 8.62 -16.22 24.87
CA TYR A 136 9.81 -16.71 24.20
C TYR A 136 10.32 -15.74 23.13
N LEU A 137 9.41 -15.24 22.26
CA LEU A 137 9.80 -14.28 21.22
C LEU A 137 10.27 -12.95 21.81
N ARG A 138 9.65 -12.48 22.90
CA ARG A 138 10.09 -11.28 23.64
C ARG A 138 11.50 -11.45 24.19
N LYS A 139 11.79 -12.60 24.79
CA LYS A 139 13.13 -12.91 25.31
C LYS A 139 14.14 -12.94 24.18
N LEU A 140 13.85 -13.62 23.09
CA LEU A 140 14.69 -13.70 21.91
C LEU A 140 14.97 -12.31 21.31
N LEU A 141 13.93 -11.46 21.18
CA LEU A 141 14.08 -10.08 20.69
C LEU A 141 14.99 -9.26 21.62
N LYS A 142 14.80 -9.39 22.95
CA LYS A 142 15.63 -8.68 23.94
C LYS A 142 17.11 -9.10 23.88
N GLU A 143 17.38 -10.35 23.58
CA GLU A 143 18.75 -10.86 23.42
C GLU A 143 19.39 -10.39 22.10
N LEU A 144 18.63 -10.36 21.01
CA LEU A 144 19.12 -10.01 19.67
C LEU A 144 19.19 -8.50 19.42
N ASP A 145 18.19 -7.75 19.88
CA ASP A 145 18.10 -6.29 19.71
C ASP A 145 17.42 -5.65 20.93
N PRO A 146 18.18 -5.43 22.03
CA PRO A 146 17.67 -4.80 23.24
C PRO A 146 17.04 -3.43 22.98
N LYS A 147 17.66 -2.66 22.11
CA LYS A 147 17.19 -1.30 21.77
C LYS A 147 15.81 -1.32 21.10
N TYR A 148 15.60 -2.22 20.15
CA TYR A 148 14.29 -2.37 19.50
C TYR A 148 13.25 -2.96 20.46
N TYR A 149 13.67 -3.88 21.35
CA TYR A 149 12.79 -4.42 22.38
C TYR A 149 12.24 -3.31 23.28
N ASP A 150 13.08 -2.40 23.75
CA ASP A 150 12.66 -1.28 24.60
C ASP A 150 11.72 -0.32 23.84
N LEU A 151 11.97 -0.04 22.56
CA LEU A 151 11.10 0.76 21.71
C LEU A 151 9.73 0.10 21.48
N SER A 152 9.67 -1.21 21.34
CA SER A 152 8.43 -1.95 21.06
C SER A 152 7.48 -2.03 22.26
N LEU A 153 7.96 -1.80 23.47
CA LEU A 153 7.15 -1.80 24.70
C LEU A 153 6.50 -0.42 25.02
N ILE A 154 6.80 0.60 24.24
CA ILE A 154 6.27 1.96 24.39
C ILE A 154 4.94 2.16 23.64
N HIS A 155 4.51 1.18 22.83
CA HIS A 155 3.30 1.28 22.02
C HIS A 155 2.27 0.23 22.39
#